data_0a42f04450aa54b301f3d6c109552beb
#
_entry.id   0a42f04450aa54b301f3d6c109552beb
#
_cell.length_a   1.000
_cell.length_b   1.000
_cell.length_c   1.000
_cell.angle_alpha   90.00
_cell.angle_beta   90.00
_cell.angle_gamma   90.00
#
_symmetry.space_group_name_H-M   'P 1'
#
loop_
_entity.id
_entity.type
_entity.pdbx_description
1 polymer ?
#
loop_
_entity_poly.entity_id
_entity_poly.type
_entity_poly.pdbx_seq_one_letter_code
_entity_poly.pdbx_strand_id
1 'polypeptide(L)'
;MSIGSRLFWLATASTLCLGTPAVAQNTIKIGELNSYKAQPAFLEPYKRGWELAVEDINAKGGVLGKKLEVVSRDDGASPGDAVRVANELVTREGTNIIAGTFLSNIGLAVTEFAGKEKVFFLAAEPLTDKITWQSGNKYTFRLRPSTYMQVAMLMPDAIAAKKKRWAVIYPNFEYGQSAATWFKEMLKKAQPDVEFVTEQAPPLGKVDAGAVVQAIDDAKPDAIFNVLFGADLAKLVREGTTRGTFKNRVVVSLLSGEPEYLDPLKDEAPVGWIVTGYPWDAINTPAHKAFVAAYQKRWNDYPRLGSVVGYDTINSLAAGIAKAGSTDTDKLVAAFRGLKVEGPFGSFEFRANDHQATMGAYVGKIALKDGKGTMSDFKYVDGASVMPSDEEVKKLRPAAAMN
;
A
#
# COMPACT_ATOMS: atom_id res chain seq x y z
N MET A 1 -70.24 60.07 -40.86
CA MET A 1 -70.15 58.62 -40.61
C MET A 1 -68.77 58.19 -41.05
N SER A 2 -67.87 58.00 -40.11
CA SER A 2 -66.45 57.59 -40.37
C SER A 2 -66.14 56.36 -39.56
N ILE A 3 -65.86 55.28 -40.24
CA ILE A 3 -65.50 53.97 -39.65
C ILE A 3 -63.99 53.92 -39.53
N GLY A 4 -63.50 53.94 -38.29
CA GLY A 4 -62.05 53.82 -38.03
C GLY A 4 -61.66 52.35 -37.94
N SER A 5 -60.72 51.94 -38.81
CA SER A 5 -60.00 50.65 -38.75
C SER A 5 -58.92 50.67 -37.68
N ARG A 6 -58.99 49.81 -36.70
CA ARG A 6 -57.84 49.54 -35.76
C ARG A 6 -57.05 48.35 -36.26
N LEU A 7 -55.82 48.58 -36.65
CA LEU A 7 -54.84 47.56 -36.89
C LEU A 7 -54.33 47.01 -35.53
N PHE A 8 -54.46 45.70 -35.29
CA PHE A 8 -53.77 44.99 -34.21
C PHE A 8 -52.43 44.52 -34.70
N TRP A 9 -51.36 44.98 -34.05
CA TRP A 9 -49.99 44.44 -34.22
C TRP A 9 -49.84 43.26 -33.25
N LEU A 10 -49.68 42.03 -33.78
CA LEU A 10 -49.22 40.87 -33.02
C LEU A 10 -47.67 40.96 -32.90
N ALA A 11 -47.20 41.23 -31.71
CA ALA A 11 -45.78 41.09 -31.38
C ALA A 11 -45.48 39.63 -31.03
N THR A 12 -44.79 38.94 -31.94
CA THR A 12 -44.25 37.59 -31.70
C THR A 12 -43.01 37.71 -30.80
N ALA A 13 -43.13 37.38 -29.53
CA ALA A 13 -41.99 37.26 -28.58
C ALA A 13 -41.24 35.96 -28.87
N SER A 14 -40.11 36.04 -29.55
CA SER A 14 -39.17 34.95 -29.72
C SER A 14 -38.43 34.73 -28.39
N THR A 15 -38.78 33.70 -27.65
CA THR A 15 -38.10 33.26 -26.42
C THR A 15 -36.76 32.62 -26.85
N LEU A 16 -35.62 33.36 -26.73
CA LEU A 16 -34.29 32.77 -26.79
C LEU A 16 -34.13 31.89 -25.56
N CYS A 17 -34.18 30.58 -25.72
CA CYS A 17 -33.67 29.63 -24.74
C CYS A 17 -32.15 29.78 -24.70
N LEU A 18 -31.63 30.56 -23.77
CA LEU A 18 -30.25 30.51 -23.33
C LEU A 18 -30.02 29.16 -22.69
N GLY A 19 -29.53 28.16 -23.46
CA GLY A 19 -28.99 26.93 -22.95
C GLY A 19 -27.90 27.26 -21.96
N THR A 20 -28.12 27.01 -20.68
CA THR A 20 -27.03 27.02 -19.68
C THR A 20 -25.91 26.12 -20.19
N PRO A 21 -24.68 26.64 -20.37
CA PRO A 21 -23.57 25.76 -20.73
C PRO A 21 -23.50 24.69 -19.65
N ALA A 22 -23.59 23.41 -20.04
CA ALA A 22 -23.24 22.30 -19.15
C ALA A 22 -21.82 22.59 -18.67
N VAL A 23 -21.67 22.94 -17.39
CA VAL A 23 -20.36 23.11 -16.77
C VAL A 23 -19.68 21.76 -16.93
N ALA A 24 -18.79 21.61 -17.89
CA ALA A 24 -17.98 20.43 -18.07
C ALA A 24 -17.36 20.14 -16.71
N GLN A 25 -17.57 18.93 -16.22
CA GLN A 25 -17.11 18.51 -14.90
C GLN A 25 -15.60 18.78 -14.81
N ASN A 26 -15.22 19.80 -14.06
CA ASN A 26 -13.85 20.35 -14.03
C ASN A 26 -12.94 19.54 -13.09
N THR A 27 -13.36 18.29 -12.79
CA THR A 27 -12.66 17.38 -11.88
C THR A 27 -12.41 16.02 -12.54
N ILE A 28 -11.31 15.41 -12.14
CA ILE A 28 -11.01 13.99 -12.39
C ILE A 28 -11.28 13.25 -11.09
N LYS A 29 -12.28 12.37 -11.10
CA LYS A 29 -12.64 11.55 -9.94
C LYS A 29 -11.77 10.29 -9.85
N ILE A 30 -11.29 10.02 -8.64
CA ILE A 30 -10.59 8.79 -8.25
C ILE A 30 -11.42 8.14 -7.16
N GLY A 31 -11.86 6.91 -7.37
CA GLY A 31 -12.48 6.09 -6.34
C GLY A 31 -11.43 5.48 -5.43
N GLU A 32 -11.50 5.74 -4.15
CA GLU A 32 -10.58 5.16 -3.15
C GLU A 32 -11.38 4.31 -2.18
N LEU A 33 -10.88 3.09 -1.88
CA LEU A 33 -11.49 2.21 -0.90
C LEU A 33 -10.43 1.55 -0.04
N ASN A 34 -10.71 1.51 1.28
CA ASN A 34 -9.78 0.95 2.24
C ASN A 34 -10.48 0.52 3.54
N SER A 35 -9.85 -0.33 4.33
CA SER A 35 -10.37 -0.84 5.62
C SER A 35 -10.19 0.17 6.77
N TYR A 36 -10.60 1.41 6.61
CA TYR A 36 -10.32 2.52 7.54
C TYR A 36 -10.74 2.23 8.97
N LYS A 37 -11.93 1.65 9.16
CA LYS A 37 -12.44 1.33 10.50
C LYS A 37 -11.69 0.18 11.18
N ALA A 38 -11.21 -0.77 10.39
CA ALA A 38 -10.54 -1.96 10.90
C ALA A 38 -9.03 -1.73 11.14
N GLN A 39 -8.41 -0.84 10.36
CA GLN A 39 -6.96 -0.61 10.39
C GLN A 39 -6.60 0.90 10.50
N PRO A 40 -7.16 1.64 11.48
CA PRO A 40 -7.01 3.10 11.55
C PRO A 40 -5.55 3.52 11.79
N ALA A 41 -4.75 2.73 12.53
CA ALA A 41 -3.37 3.08 12.85
C ALA A 41 -2.51 3.33 11.60
N PHE A 42 -2.72 2.56 10.54
CA PHE A 42 -2.03 2.72 9.26
C PHE A 42 -2.81 3.63 8.29
N LEU A 43 -4.13 3.48 8.24
CA LEU A 43 -4.95 4.09 7.21
C LEU A 43 -5.32 5.56 7.46
N GLU A 44 -5.33 6.03 8.72
CA GLU A 44 -5.42 7.47 8.99
C GLU A 44 -4.18 8.23 8.46
N PRO A 45 -2.92 7.79 8.73
CA PRO A 45 -1.75 8.34 8.06
C PRO A 45 -1.79 8.24 6.53
N TYR A 46 -2.23 7.12 5.97
CA TYR A 46 -2.41 6.94 4.52
C TYR A 46 -3.37 7.99 3.94
N LYS A 47 -4.51 8.20 4.59
CA LYS A 47 -5.48 9.22 4.20
C LYS A 47 -4.86 10.61 4.18
N ARG A 48 -4.18 11.00 5.25
CA ARG A 48 -3.48 12.29 5.33
C ARG A 48 -2.43 12.45 4.22
N GLY A 49 -1.76 11.37 3.84
CA GLY A 49 -0.79 11.38 2.75
C GLY A 49 -1.44 11.67 1.41
N TRP A 50 -2.51 10.95 1.05
CA TRP A 50 -3.18 11.20 -0.23
C TRP A 50 -3.93 12.54 -0.25
N GLU A 51 -4.48 13.03 0.87
CA GLU A 51 -5.06 14.37 0.96
C GLU A 51 -4.01 15.45 0.68
N LEU A 52 -2.81 15.34 1.25
CA LEU A 52 -1.71 16.25 0.99
C LEU A 52 -1.33 16.28 -0.51
N ALA A 53 -1.22 15.11 -1.14
CA ALA A 53 -0.92 15.03 -2.57
C ALA A 53 -1.99 15.66 -3.44
N VAL A 54 -3.27 15.45 -3.14
CA VAL A 54 -4.39 16.08 -3.83
C VAL A 54 -4.34 17.61 -3.69
N GLU A 55 -4.10 18.12 -2.47
CA GLU A 55 -3.96 19.55 -2.21
C GLU A 55 -2.81 20.15 -3.03
N ASP A 56 -1.63 19.51 -3.01
CA ASP A 56 -0.43 19.98 -3.73
C ASP A 56 -0.64 20.00 -5.25
N ILE A 57 -1.22 18.96 -5.82
CA ILE A 57 -1.49 18.84 -7.25
C ILE A 57 -2.54 19.88 -7.66
N ASN A 58 -3.61 20.01 -6.89
CA ASN A 58 -4.68 20.95 -7.19
C ASN A 58 -4.26 22.40 -7.05
N ALA A 59 -3.35 22.72 -6.13
CA ALA A 59 -2.75 24.05 -5.99
C ALA A 59 -1.91 24.44 -7.22
N LYS A 60 -1.32 23.47 -7.92
CA LYS A 60 -0.53 23.64 -9.15
C LYS A 60 -1.39 23.61 -10.42
N GLY A 61 -2.72 23.62 -10.34
CA GLY A 61 -3.65 23.64 -11.47
C GLY A 61 -4.24 22.26 -11.82
N GLY A 62 -3.97 21.23 -11.04
CA GLY A 62 -4.51 19.89 -11.24
C GLY A 62 -3.77 19.09 -12.33
N VAL A 63 -4.47 18.13 -12.94
CA VAL A 63 -3.98 17.30 -14.04
C VAL A 63 -4.82 17.53 -15.28
N LEU A 64 -4.20 17.75 -16.44
CA LEU A 64 -4.89 18.10 -17.70
C LEU A 64 -5.82 19.31 -17.57
N GLY A 65 -5.46 20.29 -16.71
CA GLY A 65 -6.27 21.46 -16.42
C GLY A 65 -7.51 21.19 -15.55
N LYS A 66 -7.63 20.00 -14.96
CA LYS A 66 -8.73 19.58 -14.09
C LYS A 66 -8.21 19.27 -12.69
N LYS A 67 -9.00 19.61 -11.67
CA LYS A 67 -8.69 19.24 -10.28
C LYS A 67 -8.92 17.75 -10.05
N LEU A 68 -8.14 17.15 -9.18
CA LEU A 68 -8.38 15.80 -8.66
C LEU A 68 -9.42 15.85 -7.54
N GLU A 69 -10.34 14.91 -7.56
CA GLU A 69 -11.32 14.66 -6.51
C GLU A 69 -11.26 13.19 -6.10
N VAL A 70 -11.00 12.90 -4.82
CA VAL A 70 -10.97 11.54 -4.29
C VAL A 70 -12.27 11.24 -3.57
N VAL A 71 -12.98 10.23 -4.03
CA VAL A 71 -14.20 9.72 -3.39
C VAL A 71 -13.81 8.48 -2.60
N SER A 72 -13.59 8.66 -1.29
CA SER A 72 -13.14 7.60 -0.39
C SER A 72 -14.31 6.85 0.26
N ARG A 73 -14.19 5.53 0.42
CA ARG A 73 -15.15 4.62 1.04
C ARG A 73 -14.45 3.59 1.92
N ASP A 74 -15.12 3.19 3.00
CA ASP A 74 -14.69 2.04 3.82
C ASP A 74 -15.12 0.73 3.16
N ASP A 75 -14.21 -0.23 3.06
CA ASP A 75 -14.43 -1.54 2.42
C ASP A 75 -14.96 -2.61 3.38
N GLY A 76 -15.23 -2.24 4.64
CA GLY A 76 -15.75 -3.14 5.67
C GLY A 76 -14.79 -4.25 6.11
N ALA A 77 -13.51 -4.21 5.69
CA ALA A 77 -12.52 -5.27 5.89
C ALA A 77 -13.01 -6.66 5.40
N SER A 78 -13.83 -6.66 4.33
CA SER A 78 -14.47 -7.83 3.76
C SER A 78 -14.32 -7.83 2.23
N PRO A 79 -13.85 -8.93 1.60
CA PRO A 79 -13.74 -9.00 0.15
C PRO A 79 -15.06 -8.73 -0.59
N GLY A 80 -16.19 -9.25 -0.06
CA GLY A 80 -17.50 -9.05 -0.67
C GLY A 80 -17.97 -7.59 -0.61
N ASP A 81 -17.77 -6.92 0.54
CA ASP A 81 -18.08 -5.50 0.68
C ASP A 81 -17.17 -4.63 -0.17
N ALA A 82 -15.89 -4.96 -0.26
CA ALA A 82 -14.94 -4.23 -1.11
C ALA A 82 -15.34 -4.26 -2.58
N VAL A 83 -15.77 -5.42 -3.09
CA VAL A 83 -16.29 -5.54 -4.48
C VAL A 83 -17.57 -4.72 -4.66
N ARG A 84 -18.50 -4.76 -3.69
CA ARG A 84 -19.72 -3.92 -3.73
C ARG A 84 -19.37 -2.44 -3.74
N VAL A 85 -18.44 -2.00 -2.88
CA VAL A 85 -17.99 -0.60 -2.80
C VAL A 85 -17.28 -0.19 -4.09
N ALA A 86 -16.40 -1.03 -4.64
CA ALA A 86 -15.74 -0.77 -5.92
C ALA A 86 -16.77 -0.58 -7.06
N ASN A 87 -17.78 -1.46 -7.11
CA ASN A 87 -18.87 -1.33 -8.08
C ASN A 87 -19.69 -0.03 -7.89
N GLU A 88 -19.95 0.39 -6.66
CA GLU A 88 -20.62 1.67 -6.38
C GLU A 88 -19.78 2.88 -6.83
N LEU A 89 -18.48 2.86 -6.60
CA LEU A 89 -17.56 3.90 -7.09
C LEU A 89 -17.59 4.00 -8.61
N VAL A 90 -17.61 2.88 -9.32
CA VAL A 90 -17.69 2.86 -10.79
C VAL A 90 -19.06 3.34 -11.29
N THR A 91 -20.15 2.76 -10.76
CA THR A 91 -21.49 2.96 -11.35
C THR A 91 -22.20 4.21 -10.86
N ARG A 92 -22.02 4.61 -9.60
CA ARG A 92 -22.71 5.76 -9.01
C ARG A 92 -21.87 7.04 -9.06
N GLU A 93 -20.55 6.91 -8.76
CA GLU A 93 -19.66 8.06 -8.81
C GLU A 93 -19.09 8.32 -10.21
N GLY A 94 -19.20 7.33 -11.11
CA GLY A 94 -18.81 7.46 -12.51
C GLY A 94 -17.30 7.52 -12.73
N THR A 95 -16.49 6.88 -11.86
CA THR A 95 -15.03 6.79 -12.06
C THR A 95 -14.64 5.42 -12.60
N ASN A 96 -13.66 5.39 -13.49
CA ASN A 96 -13.00 4.17 -13.97
C ASN A 96 -11.59 4.01 -13.39
N ILE A 97 -11.24 4.79 -12.39
CA ILE A 97 -9.95 4.77 -11.69
C ILE A 97 -10.21 4.44 -10.22
N ILE A 98 -9.74 3.29 -9.78
CA ILE A 98 -9.84 2.83 -8.39
C ILE A 98 -8.43 2.74 -7.80
N ALA A 99 -8.29 3.13 -6.54
CA ALA A 99 -7.05 3.00 -5.77
C ALA A 99 -7.32 2.53 -4.35
N GLY A 100 -6.28 2.05 -3.68
CA GLY A 100 -6.36 1.70 -2.26
C GLY A 100 -6.22 0.22 -2.00
N THR A 101 -7.06 -0.26 -1.11
CA THR A 101 -7.08 -1.54 -0.40
C THR A 101 -5.83 -1.76 0.48
N PHE A 102 -6.05 -2.34 1.66
CA PHE A 102 -4.99 -2.64 2.62
C PHE A 102 -4.75 -4.16 2.76
N LEU A 103 -5.79 -4.91 3.09
CA LEU A 103 -5.68 -6.35 3.30
C LEU A 103 -5.50 -7.10 1.97
N SER A 104 -4.57 -8.06 1.95
CA SER A 104 -4.21 -8.79 0.73
C SER A 104 -5.37 -9.56 0.10
N ASN A 105 -6.23 -10.19 0.89
CA ASN A 105 -7.42 -10.87 0.40
C ASN A 105 -8.46 -9.91 -0.22
N ILE A 106 -8.53 -8.69 0.28
CA ILE A 106 -9.37 -7.61 -0.29
C ILE A 106 -8.75 -7.12 -1.59
N GLY A 107 -7.43 -6.86 -1.60
CA GLY A 107 -6.72 -6.47 -2.81
C GLY A 107 -6.89 -7.48 -3.95
N LEU A 108 -6.89 -8.79 -3.65
CA LEU A 108 -7.16 -9.84 -4.64
C LEU A 108 -8.58 -9.77 -5.20
N ALA A 109 -9.59 -9.56 -4.34
CA ALA A 109 -10.98 -9.46 -4.79
C ALA A 109 -11.21 -8.21 -5.67
N VAL A 110 -10.60 -7.07 -5.33
CA VAL A 110 -10.68 -5.86 -6.17
C VAL A 110 -9.85 -6.01 -7.45
N THR A 111 -8.74 -6.76 -7.43
CA THR A 111 -7.98 -7.11 -8.64
C THR A 111 -8.84 -7.91 -9.63
N GLU A 112 -9.55 -8.93 -9.15
CA GLU A 112 -10.47 -9.70 -9.97
C GLU A 112 -11.62 -8.83 -10.54
N PHE A 113 -12.22 -7.99 -9.69
CA PHE A 113 -13.23 -7.02 -10.10
C PHE A 113 -12.70 -6.09 -11.20
N ALA A 114 -11.51 -5.52 -11.03
CA ALA A 114 -10.89 -4.61 -11.99
C ALA A 114 -10.66 -5.28 -13.35
N GLY A 115 -10.22 -6.54 -13.35
CA GLY A 115 -10.06 -7.34 -14.58
C GLY A 115 -11.37 -7.59 -15.30
N LYS A 116 -12.43 -7.91 -14.55
CA LYS A 116 -13.76 -8.19 -15.10
C LYS A 116 -14.46 -6.95 -15.65
N GLU A 117 -14.45 -5.88 -14.88
CA GLU A 117 -15.14 -4.63 -15.24
C GLU A 117 -14.28 -3.68 -16.10
N LYS A 118 -13.02 -4.05 -16.38
CA LYS A 118 -12.05 -3.29 -17.19
C LYS A 118 -11.83 -1.87 -16.64
N VAL A 119 -11.70 -1.74 -15.33
CA VAL A 119 -11.39 -0.48 -14.64
C VAL A 119 -9.94 -0.48 -14.19
N PHE A 120 -9.30 0.70 -14.19
CA PHE A 120 -7.94 0.83 -13.72
C PHE A 120 -7.90 0.70 -12.19
N PHE A 121 -7.04 -0.17 -11.68
CA PHE A 121 -6.84 -0.35 -10.24
C PHE A 121 -5.37 -0.19 -9.86
N LEU A 122 -5.08 0.79 -8.98
CA LEU A 122 -3.80 0.92 -8.31
C LEU A 122 -3.91 0.35 -6.89
N ALA A 123 -3.47 -0.90 -6.72
CA ALA A 123 -3.35 -1.53 -5.42
C ALA A 123 -2.23 -0.84 -4.61
N ALA A 124 -2.60 -0.06 -3.60
CA ALA A 124 -1.66 0.77 -2.87
C ALA A 124 -0.88 -0.03 -1.81
N GLU A 125 -1.60 -0.74 -0.94
CA GLU A 125 -1.06 -1.33 0.28
C GLU A 125 -1.02 -2.87 0.30
N PRO A 126 -1.87 -3.62 -0.43
CA PRO A 126 -1.95 -5.06 -0.24
C PRO A 126 -0.67 -5.73 -0.74
N LEU A 127 -0.07 -6.58 0.08
CA LEU A 127 1.32 -7.02 -0.12
C LEU A 127 1.49 -8.38 -0.80
N THR A 128 0.44 -9.22 -0.91
CA THR A 128 0.60 -10.51 -1.59
C THR A 128 1.04 -10.35 -3.04
N ASP A 129 2.03 -11.08 -3.45
CA ASP A 129 2.54 -11.07 -4.84
C ASP A 129 1.53 -11.58 -5.85
N LYS A 130 0.54 -12.36 -5.41
CA LYS A 130 -0.52 -12.87 -6.30
C LYS A 130 -1.26 -11.76 -7.04
N ILE A 131 -1.36 -10.55 -6.47
CA ILE A 131 -2.01 -9.40 -7.12
C ILE A 131 -1.39 -9.07 -8.49
N THR A 132 -0.07 -9.13 -8.60
CA THR A 132 0.64 -8.83 -9.85
C THR A 132 1.12 -10.07 -10.58
N TRP A 133 1.08 -11.26 -9.94
CA TRP A 133 1.48 -12.52 -10.52
C TRP A 133 0.28 -13.41 -10.84
N GLN A 134 -0.03 -14.44 -10.02
CA GLN A 134 -1.02 -15.48 -10.34
C GLN A 134 -2.43 -14.93 -10.62
N SER A 135 -2.84 -13.89 -9.90
CA SER A 135 -4.13 -13.21 -10.10
C SER A 135 -4.00 -11.91 -10.89
N GLY A 136 -2.79 -11.61 -11.37
CA GLY A 136 -2.52 -10.39 -12.14
C GLY A 136 -3.34 -10.32 -13.42
N ASN A 137 -3.74 -9.11 -13.78
CA ASN A 137 -4.44 -8.82 -15.01
C ASN A 137 -3.94 -7.51 -15.64
N LYS A 138 -4.47 -7.19 -16.82
CA LYS A 138 -4.08 -6.00 -17.59
C LYS A 138 -4.31 -4.68 -16.83
N TYR A 139 -5.32 -4.61 -15.97
CA TYR A 139 -5.83 -3.36 -15.39
C TYR A 139 -5.32 -3.05 -14.00
N THR A 140 -4.64 -4.00 -13.34
CA THR A 140 -4.14 -3.85 -11.98
C THR A 140 -2.65 -3.57 -11.95
N PHE A 141 -2.26 -2.53 -11.21
CA PHE A 141 -0.89 -2.18 -10.85
C PHE A 141 -0.74 -2.16 -9.33
N ARG A 142 0.47 -2.40 -8.81
CA ARG A 142 0.73 -2.34 -7.37
C ARG A 142 1.89 -1.41 -7.06
N LEU A 143 1.70 -0.58 -6.02
CA LEU A 143 2.67 0.41 -5.58
C LEU A 143 3.69 -0.18 -4.60
N ARG A 144 3.24 -0.65 -3.45
CA ARG A 144 4.09 -1.07 -2.33
C ARG A 144 4.88 -2.34 -2.65
N PRO A 145 6.10 -2.53 -2.08
CA PRO A 145 6.86 -3.78 -2.24
C PRO A 145 6.05 -5.00 -1.79
N SER A 146 6.08 -6.07 -2.60
CA SER A 146 5.38 -7.31 -2.29
C SER A 146 5.96 -8.04 -1.08
N THR A 147 5.24 -9.05 -0.58
CA THR A 147 5.76 -10.00 0.41
C THR A 147 7.05 -10.67 -0.06
N TYR A 148 7.12 -11.09 -1.34
CA TYR A 148 8.36 -11.58 -1.94
C TYR A 148 9.50 -10.57 -1.82
N MET A 149 9.27 -9.32 -2.26
CA MET A 149 10.30 -8.28 -2.24
C MET A 149 10.76 -7.96 -0.82
N GLN A 150 9.84 -7.79 0.12
CA GLN A 150 10.18 -7.45 1.50
C GLN A 150 10.92 -8.60 2.21
N VAL A 151 10.54 -9.83 1.98
CA VAL A 151 11.29 -11.00 2.46
C VAL A 151 12.69 -11.03 1.83
N ALA A 152 12.79 -10.83 0.51
CA ALA A 152 14.10 -10.80 -0.17
C ALA A 152 15.02 -9.69 0.36
N MET A 153 14.46 -8.52 0.74
CA MET A 153 15.23 -7.44 1.38
C MET A 153 15.83 -7.83 2.74
N LEU A 154 15.16 -8.71 3.50
CA LEU A 154 15.61 -9.18 4.82
C LEU A 154 16.51 -10.42 4.74
N MET A 155 16.54 -11.12 3.60
CA MET A 155 17.32 -12.37 3.45
C MET A 155 18.81 -12.21 3.74
N PRO A 156 19.52 -11.16 3.32
CA PRO A 156 20.94 -11.00 3.63
C PRO A 156 21.22 -11.06 5.13
N ASP A 157 20.41 -10.39 5.94
CA ASP A 157 20.56 -10.35 7.40
C ASP A 157 20.14 -11.68 8.05
N ALA A 158 19.05 -12.29 7.57
CA ALA A 158 18.60 -13.61 8.03
C ALA A 158 19.66 -14.69 7.79
N ILE A 159 20.29 -14.71 6.61
CA ILE A 159 21.36 -15.65 6.26
C ILE A 159 22.63 -15.37 7.07
N ALA A 160 22.99 -14.08 7.22
CA ALA A 160 24.18 -13.67 7.99
C ALA A 160 24.07 -14.06 9.48
N ALA A 161 22.85 -14.21 10.01
CA ALA A 161 22.62 -14.68 11.38
C ALA A 161 23.04 -16.14 11.60
N LYS A 162 23.19 -16.95 10.55
CA LYS A 162 23.62 -18.37 10.58
C LYS A 162 22.85 -19.25 11.55
N LYS A 163 21.55 -18.94 11.74
CA LYS A 163 20.66 -19.69 12.64
C LYS A 163 20.04 -20.87 11.89
N LYS A 164 19.91 -22.02 12.61
CA LYS A 164 19.41 -23.26 11.99
C LYS A 164 17.94 -23.53 12.34
N ARG A 165 17.52 -23.19 13.54
CA ARG A 165 16.18 -23.52 14.08
C ARG A 165 15.35 -22.25 14.14
N TRP A 166 14.33 -22.16 13.28
CA TRP A 166 13.47 -20.99 13.16
C TRP A 166 12.03 -21.27 13.60
N ALA A 167 11.48 -20.36 14.39
CA ALA A 167 10.03 -20.24 14.54
C ALA A 167 9.50 -19.27 13.49
N VAL A 168 8.31 -19.54 12.94
CA VAL A 168 7.63 -18.67 11.99
C VAL A 168 6.27 -18.28 12.57
N ILE A 169 5.99 -16.97 12.65
CA ILE A 169 4.75 -16.44 13.21
C ILE A 169 4.11 -15.51 12.18
N TYR A 170 2.86 -15.77 11.82
CA TYR A 170 2.17 -14.96 10.82
C TYR A 170 0.66 -14.94 11.04
N PRO A 171 -0.05 -13.86 10.67
CA PRO A 171 -1.50 -13.83 10.73
C PRO A 171 -2.09 -14.76 9.67
N ASN A 172 -3.06 -15.59 10.05
CA ASN A 172 -3.63 -16.63 9.18
C ASN A 172 -4.57 -16.06 8.12
N PHE A 173 -4.00 -15.33 7.16
CA PHE A 173 -4.65 -14.90 5.93
C PHE A 173 -3.59 -14.68 4.83
N GLU A 174 -4.02 -14.33 3.63
CA GLU A 174 -3.19 -14.30 2.42
C GLU A 174 -1.81 -13.62 2.58
N TYR A 175 -1.76 -12.43 3.23
CA TYR A 175 -0.50 -11.73 3.48
C TYR A 175 0.49 -12.56 4.30
N GLY A 176 0.03 -13.09 5.44
CA GLY A 176 0.88 -13.86 6.33
C GLY A 176 1.37 -15.15 5.71
N GLN A 177 0.48 -15.86 5.01
CA GLN A 177 0.79 -17.11 4.32
C GLN A 177 1.82 -16.88 3.20
N SER A 178 1.64 -15.82 2.38
CA SER A 178 2.58 -15.46 1.33
C SER A 178 3.96 -15.15 1.90
N ALA A 179 4.06 -14.29 2.93
CA ALA A 179 5.33 -13.93 3.55
C ALA A 179 6.05 -15.13 4.17
N ALA A 180 5.32 -15.98 4.91
CA ALA A 180 5.88 -17.19 5.53
C ALA A 180 6.39 -18.18 4.48
N THR A 181 5.67 -18.35 3.38
CA THR A 181 6.08 -19.22 2.26
C THR A 181 7.39 -18.74 1.65
N TRP A 182 7.46 -17.46 1.26
CA TRP A 182 8.68 -16.91 0.65
C TRP A 182 9.87 -16.94 1.61
N PHE A 183 9.66 -16.64 2.88
CA PHE A 183 10.75 -16.74 3.85
C PHE A 183 11.31 -18.15 3.95
N LYS A 184 10.44 -19.15 4.08
CA LYS A 184 10.86 -20.54 4.18
C LYS A 184 11.58 -21.02 2.91
N GLU A 185 11.04 -20.69 1.73
CA GLU A 185 11.64 -21.08 0.45
C GLU A 185 13.01 -20.44 0.23
N MET A 186 13.11 -19.12 0.41
CA MET A 186 14.35 -18.38 0.21
C MET A 186 15.44 -18.81 1.19
N LEU A 187 15.07 -18.93 2.48
CA LEU A 187 16.04 -19.34 3.50
C LEU A 187 16.49 -20.80 3.30
N LYS A 188 15.56 -21.71 2.97
CA LYS A 188 15.89 -23.10 2.67
C LYS A 188 16.80 -23.26 1.45
N LYS A 189 16.59 -22.44 0.43
CA LYS A 189 17.46 -22.38 -0.75
C LYS A 189 18.89 -21.93 -0.41
N ALA A 190 19.02 -20.96 0.50
CA ALA A 190 20.32 -20.41 0.93
C ALA A 190 21.02 -21.27 2.00
N GLN A 191 20.24 -21.88 2.89
CA GLN A 191 20.69 -22.71 4.02
C GLN A 191 19.91 -24.02 4.01
N PRO A 192 20.31 -25.06 3.26
CA PRO A 192 19.57 -26.32 3.11
C PRO A 192 19.36 -27.10 4.41
N ASP A 193 20.17 -26.86 5.43
CA ASP A 193 20.10 -27.49 6.75
C ASP A 193 19.22 -26.74 7.76
N VAL A 194 18.51 -25.66 7.32
CA VAL A 194 17.58 -24.93 8.19
C VAL A 194 16.35 -25.77 8.52
N GLU A 195 15.88 -25.66 9.75
CA GLU A 195 14.67 -26.29 10.26
C GLU A 195 13.66 -25.23 10.70
N PHE A 196 12.41 -25.39 10.30
CA PHE A 196 11.29 -24.60 10.81
C PHE A 196 10.60 -25.41 11.92
N VAL A 197 10.98 -25.12 13.16
CA VAL A 197 10.65 -25.96 14.32
C VAL A 197 9.24 -25.73 14.88
N THR A 198 8.64 -24.58 14.60
CA THR A 198 7.23 -24.28 14.89
C THR A 198 6.70 -23.21 13.94
N GLU A 199 5.42 -23.34 13.60
CA GLU A 199 4.66 -22.32 12.87
C GLU A 199 3.44 -21.93 13.69
N GLN A 200 3.28 -20.65 13.94
CA GLN A 200 2.15 -20.09 14.68
C GLN A 200 1.36 -19.16 13.75
N ALA A 201 0.11 -19.53 13.47
CA ALA A 201 -0.74 -18.81 12.52
C ALA A 201 -2.08 -18.40 13.18
N PRO A 202 -2.06 -17.44 14.13
CA PRO A 202 -3.29 -16.97 14.76
C PRO A 202 -4.17 -16.21 13.74
N PRO A 203 -5.50 -16.25 13.87
CA PRO A 203 -6.37 -15.40 13.08
C PRO A 203 -6.07 -13.93 13.34
N LEU A 204 -6.17 -13.11 12.27
CA LEU A 204 -5.93 -11.67 12.35
C LEU A 204 -6.79 -11.00 13.44
N GLY A 205 -6.16 -10.20 14.28
CA GLY A 205 -6.80 -9.47 15.39
C GLY A 205 -7.13 -10.33 16.61
N LYS A 206 -6.80 -11.63 16.58
CA LYS A 206 -7.20 -12.60 17.63
C LYS A 206 -6.03 -13.39 18.19
N VAL A 207 -4.81 -12.82 18.19
CA VAL A 207 -3.65 -13.49 18.74
C VAL A 207 -3.85 -13.76 20.24
N ASP A 208 -3.68 -15.02 20.65
CA ASP A 208 -3.40 -15.42 22.01
C ASP A 208 -1.87 -15.42 22.18
N ALA A 209 -1.35 -14.30 22.66
CA ALA A 209 0.09 -14.11 22.78
C ALA A 209 0.72 -15.09 23.77
N GLY A 210 0.00 -15.45 24.82
CA GLY A 210 0.47 -16.45 25.82
C GLY A 210 0.69 -17.81 25.19
N ALA A 211 -0.29 -18.31 24.43
CA ALA A 211 -0.19 -19.60 23.75
C ALA A 211 0.90 -19.59 22.65
N VAL A 212 0.98 -18.52 21.86
CA VAL A 212 1.99 -18.37 20.81
C VAL A 212 3.40 -18.35 21.40
N VAL A 213 3.63 -17.54 22.43
CA VAL A 213 4.94 -17.43 23.10
C VAL A 213 5.33 -18.77 23.76
N GLN A 214 4.40 -19.46 24.41
CA GLN A 214 4.65 -20.77 24.96
C GLN A 214 5.08 -21.79 23.91
N ALA A 215 4.38 -21.85 22.78
CA ALA A 215 4.71 -22.76 21.69
C ALA A 215 6.11 -22.47 21.07
N ILE A 216 6.50 -21.18 21.02
CA ILE A 216 7.84 -20.80 20.58
C ILE A 216 8.89 -21.29 21.60
N ASP A 217 8.66 -21.05 22.89
CA ASP A 217 9.63 -21.41 23.93
C ASP A 217 9.82 -22.93 24.05
N ASP A 218 8.73 -23.70 23.91
CA ASP A 218 8.77 -25.16 23.88
C ASP A 218 9.54 -25.71 22.67
N ALA A 219 9.42 -25.09 21.52
CA ALA A 219 10.13 -25.47 20.30
C ALA A 219 11.63 -25.11 20.32
N LYS A 220 12.07 -24.25 21.22
CA LYS A 220 13.46 -23.80 21.41
C LYS A 220 14.14 -23.37 20.10
N PRO A 221 13.60 -22.40 19.36
CA PRO A 221 14.26 -21.89 18.16
C PRO A 221 15.49 -21.05 18.50
N ASP A 222 16.41 -20.94 17.54
CA ASP A 222 17.54 -20.00 17.60
C ASP A 222 17.16 -18.61 17.07
N ALA A 223 16.12 -18.57 16.22
CA ALA A 223 15.64 -17.36 15.58
C ALA A 223 14.12 -17.40 15.32
N ILE A 224 13.55 -16.24 15.12
CA ILE A 224 12.11 -16.05 14.91
C ILE A 224 11.91 -15.19 13.65
N PHE A 225 11.07 -15.64 12.74
CA PHE A 225 10.52 -14.80 11.68
C PHE A 225 9.09 -14.39 12.04
N ASN A 226 8.86 -13.09 12.18
CA ASN A 226 7.57 -12.52 12.55
C ASN A 226 6.95 -11.74 11.40
N VAL A 227 5.65 -11.97 11.20
CA VAL A 227 4.83 -11.29 10.18
C VAL A 227 3.60 -10.62 10.82
N LEU A 228 3.41 -10.74 12.14
CA LEU A 228 2.32 -10.04 12.83
C LEU A 228 2.54 -8.53 12.76
N PHE A 229 1.46 -7.79 12.74
CA PHE A 229 1.42 -6.33 12.70
C PHE A 229 0.31 -5.78 13.60
N GLY A 230 0.28 -4.46 13.79
CA GLY A 230 -0.76 -3.78 14.56
C GLY A 230 -0.86 -4.27 16.00
N ALA A 231 -2.10 -4.44 16.48
CA ALA A 231 -2.37 -4.84 17.87
C ALA A 231 -1.84 -6.24 18.18
N ASP A 232 -1.84 -7.17 17.22
CA ASP A 232 -1.35 -8.53 17.42
C ASP A 232 0.18 -8.54 17.62
N LEU A 233 0.92 -7.70 16.89
CA LEU A 233 2.35 -7.49 17.11
C LEU A 233 2.62 -6.94 18.52
N ALA A 234 1.87 -5.92 18.95
CA ALA A 234 2.05 -5.32 20.25
C ALA A 234 1.82 -6.33 21.40
N LYS A 235 0.81 -7.18 21.28
CA LYS A 235 0.56 -8.27 22.25
C LYS A 235 1.72 -9.28 22.28
N LEU A 236 2.20 -9.70 21.10
CA LEU A 236 3.34 -10.63 20.99
C LEU A 236 4.60 -10.03 21.63
N VAL A 237 4.91 -8.76 21.34
CA VAL A 237 6.09 -8.07 21.88
C VAL A 237 6.03 -8.01 23.40
N ARG A 238 4.92 -7.58 23.99
CA ARG A 238 4.76 -7.45 25.44
C ARG A 238 4.87 -8.79 26.16
N GLU A 239 4.15 -9.79 25.69
CA GLU A 239 4.18 -11.12 26.28
C GLU A 239 5.56 -11.77 26.14
N GLY A 240 6.14 -11.75 24.94
CA GLY A 240 7.44 -12.35 24.71
C GLY A 240 8.58 -11.63 25.43
N THR A 241 8.49 -10.31 25.60
CA THR A 241 9.45 -9.53 26.41
C THR A 241 9.34 -9.91 27.88
N THR A 242 8.12 -10.00 28.42
CA THR A 242 7.86 -10.39 29.81
C THR A 242 8.42 -11.78 30.13
N ARG A 243 8.25 -12.73 29.24
CA ARG A 243 8.78 -14.10 29.40
C ARG A 243 10.25 -14.26 29.00
N GLY A 244 10.84 -13.25 28.38
CA GLY A 244 12.23 -13.32 27.90
C GLY A 244 12.41 -14.16 26.64
N THR A 245 11.33 -14.43 25.90
CA THR A 245 11.32 -15.26 24.68
C THR A 245 12.29 -14.74 23.60
N PHE A 246 12.49 -13.45 23.51
CA PHE A 246 13.37 -12.84 22.51
C PHE A 246 14.84 -12.77 22.94
N LYS A 247 15.14 -13.06 24.23
CA LYS A 247 16.52 -13.08 24.72
C LYS A 247 17.35 -14.15 24.01
N ASN A 248 18.53 -13.77 23.52
CA ASN A 248 19.47 -14.67 22.82
C ASN A 248 18.92 -15.27 21.50
N ARG A 249 17.79 -14.78 20.99
CA ARG A 249 17.23 -15.17 19.70
C ARG A 249 17.33 -14.02 18.71
N VAL A 250 17.68 -14.32 17.47
CA VAL A 250 17.57 -13.36 16.39
C VAL A 250 16.11 -13.25 15.98
N VAL A 251 15.60 -12.03 15.85
CA VAL A 251 14.24 -11.81 15.33
C VAL A 251 14.34 -11.01 14.04
N VAL A 252 13.76 -11.56 12.97
CA VAL A 252 13.59 -10.91 11.68
C VAL A 252 12.09 -10.68 11.49
N SER A 253 11.69 -9.45 11.19
CA SER A 253 10.28 -9.10 11.19
C SER A 253 9.91 -8.15 10.06
N LEU A 254 8.84 -8.49 9.34
CA LEU A 254 8.25 -7.58 8.36
C LEU A 254 7.51 -6.44 9.06
N LEU A 255 7.59 -5.24 8.51
CA LEU A 255 6.81 -4.05 8.85
C LEU A 255 7.04 -3.48 10.26
N SER A 256 7.69 -4.21 11.17
CA SER A 256 7.77 -3.85 12.59
C SER A 256 8.60 -2.59 12.87
N GLY A 257 9.36 -2.09 11.89
CA GLY A 257 10.07 -0.81 11.95
C GLY A 257 9.25 0.39 11.46
N GLU A 258 7.97 0.19 11.14
CA GLU A 258 7.06 1.26 10.74
C GLU A 258 6.55 2.02 11.97
N PRO A 259 6.54 3.36 11.97
CA PRO A 259 6.09 4.15 13.12
C PRO A 259 4.69 3.78 13.60
N GLU A 260 3.79 3.39 12.71
CA GLU A 260 2.43 2.92 13.02
C GLU A 260 2.41 1.81 14.06
N TYR A 261 3.44 0.98 14.07
CA TYR A 261 3.55 -0.17 14.95
C TYR A 261 4.52 0.07 16.12
N LEU A 262 5.48 1.00 15.96
CA LEU A 262 6.40 1.39 17.02
C LEU A 262 5.79 2.40 18.00
N ASP A 263 4.97 3.34 17.53
CA ASP A 263 4.35 4.37 18.37
C ASP A 263 3.54 3.81 19.55
N PRO A 264 2.70 2.73 19.37
CA PRO A 264 1.96 2.14 20.47
C PRO A 264 2.84 1.39 21.49
N LEU A 265 4.06 1.00 21.09
CA LEU A 265 5.00 0.28 21.93
C LEU A 265 5.87 1.22 22.77
N LYS A 266 6.12 2.45 22.29
CA LYS A 266 6.97 3.42 22.99
C LYS A 266 8.32 2.81 23.38
N ASP A 267 8.64 2.81 24.67
CA ASP A 267 9.85 2.24 25.29
C ASP A 267 9.83 0.68 25.35
N GLU A 268 8.66 0.07 25.10
CA GLU A 268 8.53 -1.39 24.95
C GLU A 268 8.95 -1.90 23.57
N ALA A 269 9.36 -1.01 22.64
CA ALA A 269 9.80 -1.42 21.30
C ALA A 269 10.95 -2.44 21.38
N PRO A 270 10.88 -3.56 20.62
CA PRO A 270 11.80 -4.68 20.77
C PRO A 270 13.15 -4.37 20.09
N VAL A 271 14.04 -3.72 20.83
CA VAL A 271 15.37 -3.30 20.35
C VAL A 271 16.17 -4.46 19.78
N GLY A 272 16.82 -4.22 18.65
CA GLY A 272 17.68 -5.19 17.97
C GLY A 272 16.98 -6.14 17.00
N TRP A 273 15.63 -6.11 16.88
CA TRP A 273 14.95 -6.83 15.83
C TRP A 273 15.36 -6.28 14.46
N ILE A 274 15.63 -7.16 13.51
CA ILE A 274 15.93 -6.83 12.11
C ILE A 274 14.60 -6.68 11.37
N VAL A 275 14.37 -5.52 10.79
CA VAL A 275 13.02 -5.17 10.31
C VAL A 275 13.04 -4.43 8.97
N THR A 276 11.94 -4.53 8.23
CA THR A 276 11.55 -3.48 7.29
C THR A 276 10.80 -2.38 8.04
N GLY A 277 10.97 -1.11 7.64
CA GLY A 277 10.31 -0.01 8.33
C GLY A 277 10.55 1.36 7.70
N TYR A 278 10.33 2.41 8.52
CA TYR A 278 10.43 3.80 8.08
C TYR A 278 11.07 4.70 9.14
N PRO A 279 12.40 4.92 9.08
CA PRO A 279 13.12 5.81 9.99
C PRO A 279 12.92 7.29 9.58
N TRP A 280 11.70 7.80 9.72
CA TRP A 280 11.25 9.08 9.16
C TRP A 280 12.10 10.28 9.59
N ASP A 281 12.61 10.28 10.82
CA ASP A 281 13.40 11.36 11.41
C ASP A 281 14.90 11.33 11.02
N ALA A 282 15.34 10.28 10.35
CA ALA A 282 16.73 10.05 10.04
C ALA A 282 17.04 9.97 8.53
N ILE A 283 16.02 9.93 7.67
CA ILE A 283 16.20 9.97 6.21
C ILE A 283 16.61 11.38 5.79
N ASN A 284 17.77 11.48 5.13
CA ASN A 284 18.43 12.77 4.87
C ASN A 284 18.43 13.13 3.36
N THR A 285 17.41 12.75 2.60
CA THR A 285 17.27 13.15 1.19
C THR A 285 16.46 14.43 1.05
N PRO A 286 16.72 15.28 0.05
CA PRO A 286 15.93 16.51 -0.18
C PRO A 286 14.44 16.23 -0.39
N ALA A 287 14.10 15.19 -1.17
CA ALA A 287 12.71 14.83 -1.44
C ALA A 287 11.95 14.44 -0.16
N HIS A 288 12.57 13.58 0.67
CA HIS A 288 11.98 13.17 1.93
C HIS A 288 11.81 14.36 2.91
N LYS A 289 12.83 15.21 3.05
CA LYS A 289 12.75 16.41 3.91
C LYS A 289 11.63 17.36 3.48
N ALA A 290 11.47 17.55 2.18
CA ALA A 290 10.41 18.40 1.64
C ALA A 290 9.01 17.81 1.97
N PHE A 291 8.84 16.49 1.81
CA PHE A 291 7.61 15.79 2.17
C PHE A 291 7.31 15.91 3.68
N VAL A 292 8.30 15.64 4.54
CA VAL A 292 8.12 15.75 6.01
C VAL A 292 7.72 17.17 6.41
N ALA A 293 8.40 18.19 5.86
CA ALA A 293 8.08 19.59 6.16
C ALA A 293 6.66 19.97 5.72
N ALA A 294 6.22 19.54 4.52
CA ALA A 294 4.86 19.76 4.03
C ALA A 294 3.82 19.06 4.91
N TYR A 295 4.06 17.81 5.27
CA TYR A 295 3.20 17.02 6.13
C TYR A 295 3.04 17.65 7.52
N GLN A 296 4.17 17.99 8.16
CA GLN A 296 4.18 18.62 9.49
C GLN A 296 3.48 19.99 9.47
N LYS A 297 3.70 20.78 8.45
CA LYS A 297 3.01 22.07 8.28
C LYS A 297 1.49 21.91 8.19
N ARG A 298 1.02 20.86 7.49
CA ARG A 298 -0.41 20.62 7.27
C ARG A 298 -1.11 19.98 8.46
N TRP A 299 -0.45 19.03 9.14
CA TRP A 299 -1.08 18.16 10.13
C TRP A 299 -0.59 18.37 11.56
N ASN A 300 0.45 19.18 11.77
CA ASN A 300 1.15 19.34 13.06
C ASN A 300 1.55 17.98 13.69
N ASP A 301 1.92 17.01 12.84
CA ASP A 301 2.29 15.65 13.20
C ASP A 301 3.37 15.17 12.23
N TYR A 302 4.10 14.12 12.56
CA TYR A 302 5.09 13.54 11.67
C TYR A 302 4.47 12.45 10.76
N PRO A 303 5.00 12.27 9.53
CA PRO A 303 4.48 11.26 8.63
C PRO A 303 4.84 9.86 9.09
N ARG A 304 3.95 8.92 8.87
CA ARG A 304 4.19 7.49 9.02
C ARG A 304 4.29 6.86 7.65
N LEU A 305 4.57 5.54 7.57
CA LEU A 305 4.74 4.91 6.25
C LEU A 305 3.46 5.00 5.41
N GLY A 306 2.30 4.81 6.01
CA GLY A 306 1.02 5.02 5.33
C GLY A 306 0.92 6.39 4.66
N SER A 307 1.48 7.44 5.30
CA SER A 307 1.49 8.79 4.71
C SER A 307 2.29 8.86 3.41
N VAL A 308 3.44 8.18 3.35
CA VAL A 308 4.26 8.08 2.13
C VAL A 308 3.49 7.33 1.04
N VAL A 309 2.89 6.19 1.38
CA VAL A 309 2.16 5.37 0.41
C VAL A 309 0.93 6.09 -0.13
N GLY A 310 0.17 6.78 0.72
CA GLY A 310 -0.98 7.59 0.29
C GLY A 310 -0.55 8.74 -0.65
N TYR A 311 0.53 9.42 -0.32
CA TYR A 311 1.11 10.48 -1.15
C TYR A 311 1.56 9.95 -2.51
N ASP A 312 2.30 8.84 -2.54
CA ASP A 312 2.78 8.22 -3.77
C ASP A 312 1.65 7.59 -4.61
N THR A 313 0.57 7.13 -3.99
CA THR A 313 -0.62 6.64 -4.70
C THR A 313 -1.20 7.72 -5.60
N ILE A 314 -1.45 8.91 -5.06
CA ILE A 314 -2.05 10.01 -5.83
C ILE A 314 -1.04 10.60 -6.83
N ASN A 315 0.24 10.74 -6.47
CA ASN A 315 1.27 11.19 -7.39
C ASN A 315 1.42 10.23 -8.58
N SER A 316 1.36 8.92 -8.34
CA SER A 316 1.40 7.90 -9.40
C SER A 316 0.21 8.04 -10.36
N LEU A 317 -1.00 8.18 -9.81
CA LEU A 317 -2.20 8.38 -10.62
C LEU A 317 -2.13 9.69 -11.43
N ALA A 318 -1.71 10.78 -10.80
CA ALA A 318 -1.56 12.07 -11.47
C ALA A 318 -0.54 11.99 -12.62
N ALA A 319 0.62 11.38 -12.38
CA ALA A 319 1.66 11.19 -13.39
C ALA A 319 1.16 10.28 -14.54
N GLY A 320 0.47 9.19 -14.20
CA GLY A 320 -0.12 8.28 -15.18
C GLY A 320 -1.17 8.96 -16.06
N ILE A 321 -2.09 9.72 -15.48
CA ILE A 321 -3.12 10.47 -16.18
C ILE A 321 -2.48 11.54 -17.09
N ALA A 322 -1.48 12.27 -16.58
CA ALA A 322 -0.76 13.28 -17.36
C ALA A 322 -0.05 12.65 -18.57
N LYS A 323 0.65 11.53 -18.38
CA LYS A 323 1.34 10.79 -19.45
C LYS A 323 0.36 10.19 -20.47
N ALA A 324 -0.80 9.69 -20.02
CA ALA A 324 -1.85 9.17 -20.87
C ALA A 324 -2.58 10.27 -21.68
N GLY A 325 -2.56 11.52 -21.19
CA GLY A 325 -3.37 12.63 -21.72
C GLY A 325 -4.88 12.36 -21.59
N SER A 326 -5.29 11.42 -20.73
CA SER A 326 -6.66 10.90 -20.66
C SER A 326 -6.89 10.13 -19.36
N THR A 327 -8.17 9.97 -19.00
CA THR A 327 -8.63 9.05 -17.96
C THR A 327 -9.15 7.72 -18.53
N ASP A 328 -9.06 7.53 -19.84
CA ASP A 328 -9.43 6.25 -20.48
C ASP A 328 -8.58 5.10 -19.93
N THR A 329 -9.23 3.99 -19.59
CA THR A 329 -8.59 2.86 -18.88
C THR A 329 -7.43 2.25 -19.68
N ASP A 330 -7.61 2.00 -20.99
CA ASP A 330 -6.55 1.38 -21.79
C ASP A 330 -5.36 2.33 -22.00
N LYS A 331 -5.61 3.63 -22.13
CA LYS A 331 -4.56 4.65 -22.19
C LYS A 331 -3.79 4.75 -20.86
N LEU A 332 -4.49 4.65 -19.73
CA LEU A 332 -3.85 4.62 -18.41
C LEU A 332 -2.98 3.39 -18.27
N VAL A 333 -3.47 2.20 -18.61
CA VAL A 333 -2.69 0.96 -18.59
C VAL A 333 -1.42 1.10 -19.43
N ALA A 334 -1.55 1.62 -20.65
CA ALA A 334 -0.39 1.85 -21.52
C ALA A 334 0.60 2.86 -20.92
N ALA A 335 0.10 3.93 -20.29
CA ALA A 335 0.93 4.95 -19.66
C ALA A 335 1.65 4.45 -18.40
N PHE A 336 1.00 3.60 -17.61
CA PHE A 336 1.59 3.04 -16.37
C PHE A 336 2.71 2.03 -16.64
N ARG A 337 2.71 1.34 -17.78
CA ARG A 337 3.83 0.47 -18.16
C ARG A 337 5.10 1.28 -18.37
N GLY A 338 6.09 1.09 -17.51
CA GLY A 338 7.34 1.87 -17.48
C GLY A 338 7.14 3.32 -17.02
N LEU A 339 6.10 3.60 -16.22
CA LEU A 339 5.91 4.92 -15.62
C LEU A 339 6.89 5.12 -14.47
N LYS A 340 7.70 6.16 -14.57
CA LYS A 340 8.57 6.63 -13.48
C LYS A 340 7.86 7.70 -12.68
N VAL A 341 7.97 7.62 -11.37
CA VAL A 341 7.36 8.55 -10.40
C VAL A 341 8.40 8.95 -9.38
N GLU A 342 8.44 10.24 -9.06
CA GLU A 342 9.26 10.76 -7.97
C GLU A 342 8.46 10.78 -6.67
N GLY A 343 8.97 10.10 -5.64
CA GLY A 343 8.34 10.01 -4.32
C GLY A 343 9.28 10.44 -3.20
N PRO A 344 8.80 10.44 -1.94
CA PRO A 344 9.60 10.77 -0.77
C PRO A 344 10.83 9.87 -0.58
N PHE A 345 10.78 8.62 -1.05
CA PHE A 345 11.93 7.70 -0.98
C PHE A 345 12.84 7.75 -2.20
N GLY A 346 12.51 8.57 -3.19
CA GLY A 346 13.20 8.69 -4.47
C GLY A 346 12.35 8.19 -5.63
N SER A 347 12.99 8.04 -6.79
CA SER A 347 12.32 7.59 -8.01
C SER A 347 12.01 6.10 -7.97
N PHE A 348 10.84 5.72 -8.45
CA PHE A 348 10.46 4.33 -8.68
C PHE A 348 9.71 4.20 -10.01
N GLU A 349 9.64 2.98 -10.55
CA GLU A 349 9.03 2.69 -11.83
C GLU A 349 8.03 1.55 -11.71
N PHE A 350 6.88 1.65 -12.38
CA PHE A 350 5.97 0.51 -12.56
C PHE A 350 6.46 -0.36 -13.70
N ARG A 351 6.97 -1.57 -13.41
CA ARG A 351 7.47 -2.48 -14.44
C ARG A 351 6.38 -2.83 -15.46
N ALA A 352 6.77 -2.89 -16.72
CA ALA A 352 5.84 -3.18 -17.81
C ALA A 352 5.38 -4.64 -17.85
N ASN A 353 6.19 -5.58 -17.34
CA ASN A 353 5.97 -7.02 -17.44
C ASN A 353 5.03 -7.59 -16.37
N ASP A 354 5.05 -7.03 -15.14
CA ASP A 354 4.20 -7.51 -14.05
C ASP A 354 3.42 -6.43 -13.31
N HIS A 355 3.55 -5.17 -13.72
CA HIS A 355 2.85 -4.02 -13.15
C HIS A 355 3.18 -3.73 -11.67
N GLN A 356 4.28 -4.28 -11.17
CA GLN A 356 4.79 -4.00 -9.84
C GLN A 356 5.69 -2.77 -9.86
N ALA A 357 5.46 -1.83 -8.95
CA ALA A 357 6.41 -0.72 -8.76
C ALA A 357 7.72 -1.19 -8.11
N THR A 358 8.81 -0.53 -8.51
CA THR A 358 10.15 -0.77 -7.96
C THR A 358 10.39 -0.02 -6.65
N MET A 359 9.35 0.51 -6.02
CA MET A 359 9.45 1.12 -4.70
C MET A 359 10.13 0.15 -3.74
N GLY A 360 11.14 0.64 -3.00
CA GLY A 360 11.87 -0.15 -2.01
C GLY A 360 11.36 0.06 -0.59
N ALA A 361 12.15 -0.42 0.37
CA ALA A 361 11.91 -0.22 1.80
C ALA A 361 13.21 0.01 2.55
N TYR A 362 13.12 0.59 3.74
CA TYR A 362 14.25 0.66 4.65
C TYR A 362 14.37 -0.63 5.44
N VAL A 363 15.57 -1.18 5.49
CA VAL A 363 15.94 -2.35 6.30
C VAL A 363 16.94 -1.91 7.35
N GLY A 364 16.72 -2.29 8.59
CA GLY A 364 17.59 -1.93 9.70
C GLY A 364 17.19 -2.64 10.99
N LYS A 365 17.57 -2.08 12.12
CA LYS A 365 17.24 -2.63 13.44
C LYS A 365 16.34 -1.68 14.21
N ILE A 366 15.43 -2.22 15.00
CA ILE A 366 14.67 -1.42 15.97
C ILE A 366 15.63 -0.89 17.04
N ALA A 367 15.50 0.38 17.36
CA ALA A 367 16.24 1.10 18.40
C ALA A 367 15.28 1.95 19.24
N LEU A 368 15.76 2.45 20.34
CA LEU A 368 15.06 3.45 21.17
C LEU A 368 15.77 4.79 21.07
N LYS A 369 15.00 5.86 20.92
CA LYS A 369 15.44 7.24 20.98
C LYS A 369 14.41 8.04 21.77
N ASP A 370 14.82 8.68 22.84
CA ASP A 370 13.95 9.50 23.71
C ASP A 370 12.68 8.76 24.17
N GLY A 371 12.81 7.46 24.53
CA GLY A 371 11.71 6.63 24.99
C GLY A 371 10.70 6.23 23.89
N LYS A 372 11.08 6.35 22.62
CA LYS A 372 10.27 5.95 21.46
C LYS A 372 11.01 4.97 20.58
N GLY A 373 10.26 4.03 20.02
CA GLY A 373 10.79 3.11 19.01
C GLY A 373 11.15 3.85 17.72
N THR A 374 12.32 3.55 17.18
CA THR A 374 12.83 4.05 15.90
C THR A 374 13.68 2.97 15.24
N MET A 375 14.40 3.30 14.17
CA MET A 375 15.35 2.40 13.52
C MET A 375 16.77 2.94 13.58
N SER A 376 17.73 2.03 13.74
CA SER A 376 19.18 2.26 13.58
C SER A 376 19.76 1.32 12.55
N ASP A 377 21.03 1.55 12.17
CA ASP A 377 21.78 0.71 11.21
C ASP A 377 20.98 0.43 9.93
N PHE A 378 20.20 1.40 9.48
CA PHE A 378 19.29 1.21 8.36
C PHE A 378 19.91 1.61 7.03
N LYS A 379 19.43 0.96 5.98
CA LYS A 379 19.69 1.32 4.58
C LYS A 379 18.41 1.23 3.76
N TYR A 380 18.30 2.04 2.72
CA TYR A 380 17.26 1.85 1.71
C TYR A 380 17.66 0.68 0.81
N VAL A 381 16.76 -0.26 0.62
CA VAL A 381 16.92 -1.35 -0.34
C VAL A 381 15.97 -1.06 -1.51
N ASP A 382 16.56 -0.78 -2.66
CA ASP A 382 15.80 -0.53 -3.90
C ASP A 382 15.01 -1.80 -4.27
N GLY A 383 13.71 -1.62 -4.50
CA GLY A 383 12.84 -2.71 -4.88
C GLY A 383 13.28 -3.41 -6.17
N ALA A 384 13.82 -2.66 -7.15
CA ALA A 384 14.33 -3.24 -8.39
C ALA A 384 15.42 -4.30 -8.15
N SER A 385 16.22 -4.14 -7.09
CA SER A 385 17.33 -5.04 -6.77
C SER A 385 16.91 -6.41 -6.25
N VAL A 386 15.66 -6.54 -5.81
CA VAL A 386 15.13 -7.77 -5.19
C VAL A 386 13.95 -8.37 -5.94
N MET A 387 13.55 -7.79 -7.05
CA MET A 387 12.48 -8.33 -7.89
C MET A 387 12.95 -9.59 -8.64
N PRO A 388 12.02 -10.53 -8.92
CA PRO A 388 12.35 -11.68 -9.76
C PRO A 388 12.66 -11.24 -11.20
N SER A 389 13.41 -12.07 -11.92
CA SER A 389 13.71 -11.87 -13.33
C SER A 389 12.44 -11.93 -14.18
N ASP A 390 12.50 -11.38 -15.40
CA ASP A 390 11.38 -11.44 -16.36
C ASP A 390 10.98 -12.88 -16.71
N GLU A 391 11.94 -13.81 -16.70
CA GLU A 391 11.68 -15.22 -16.96
C GLU A 391 10.91 -15.88 -15.81
N GLU A 392 11.22 -15.53 -14.56
CA GLU A 392 10.49 -16.00 -13.39
C GLU A 392 9.09 -15.41 -13.37
N VAL A 393 8.94 -14.12 -13.65
CA VAL A 393 7.63 -13.46 -13.76
C VAL A 393 6.73 -14.12 -14.79
N LYS A 394 7.26 -14.48 -15.97
CA LYS A 394 6.49 -15.19 -17.01
C LYS A 394 5.94 -16.54 -16.55
N LYS A 395 6.59 -17.20 -15.59
CA LYS A 395 6.08 -18.46 -15.00
C LYS A 395 4.99 -18.23 -13.97
N LEU A 396 5.01 -17.08 -13.31
CA LEU A 396 4.13 -16.76 -12.20
C LEU A 396 2.88 -15.99 -12.62
N ARG A 397 2.99 -15.16 -13.68
CA ARG A 397 1.90 -14.32 -14.18
C ARG A 397 1.21 -14.98 -15.38
N PRO A 398 -0.13 -15.04 -15.44
CA PRO A 398 -0.86 -15.59 -16.58
C PRO A 398 -0.52 -14.86 -17.89
N ALA A 399 -0.33 -15.59 -18.98
CA ALA A 399 0.00 -15.00 -20.28
C ALA A 399 -1.07 -14.01 -20.77
N ALA A 400 -2.35 -14.26 -20.49
CA ALA A 400 -3.45 -13.34 -20.80
C ALA A 400 -3.38 -12.01 -20.05
N ALA A 401 -2.66 -11.96 -18.94
CA ALA A 401 -2.47 -10.73 -18.15
C ALA A 401 -1.33 -9.84 -18.66
N MET A 402 -0.54 -10.35 -19.62
CA MET A 402 0.60 -9.61 -20.20
C MET A 402 0.22 -8.80 -21.44
N ASN A 403 -0.96 -9.08 -22.02
CA ASN A 403 -1.52 -8.39 -23.18
C ASN A 403 -2.59 -7.37 -22.71
#